data_7bbd2a8b760466d05da96a53b3f05413
#
_entry.id   7bbd2a8b760466d05da96a53b3f05413
#
_cell.length_a   1.000
_cell.length_b   1.000
_cell.length_c   1.000
_cell.angle_alpha   90.00
_cell.angle_beta   90.00
_cell.angle_gamma   90.00
#
_symmetry.space_group_name_H-M   'P 1'
#
loop_
_entity.id
_entity.type
_entity.pdbx_description
1 polymer ?
#
loop_
_entity_poly.entity_id
_entity_poly.type
_entity_poly.pdbx_seq_one_letter_code
_entity_poly.pdbx_strand_id
1 'polypeptide(L)'
;MTEAYIYDHVRTPRGKGKADGSLHEVTPVELASQTLRALRDRNELDTSIVDDVVLGCVAPVGEQGADIARIAALNADYAESVPGKQINRFCASGLEAVNTAAAQVMSGQSDMVIGGGVEAMSRVPMGSDGGAWPTDPQVAQKLYFVPQGISADLIATKFGFSREDLDEYAAESQRRAANAWEEGRFRKSVVPVKDVIGQVLLEHDEIVRPGTTAEDLGQLRPAFQMPGEQAGFDAVAIQRYPDVERIDHRHTAGNSSGIVDGAAAVLVGNQEIGEQFGMKPRARIRAFASVGSEPTNMLTGPTPATEKVLKRAGMTTSDIDLFELNEAFAAAVLRYMQQLELDPEKINVNGGAIAMGHPLGATGAMILGTVLDE
;
A
#
# COMPACT_ATOMS: atom_id res chain seq x y z
N MET A 1 -9.59 25.30 -11.61
CA MET A 1 -8.53 24.29 -11.38
C MET A 1 -8.70 23.22 -12.44
N THR A 2 -7.64 22.80 -13.06
CA THR A 2 -7.61 21.68 -14.01
C THR A 2 -8.04 20.40 -13.29
N GLU A 3 -8.79 19.54 -13.93
CA GLU A 3 -9.13 18.23 -13.36
C GLU A 3 -8.02 17.20 -13.66
N ALA A 4 -7.80 16.28 -12.74
CA ALA A 4 -6.87 15.16 -12.92
C ALA A 4 -7.63 13.85 -13.13
N TYR A 5 -7.23 13.12 -14.16
CA TYR A 5 -7.83 11.85 -14.55
C TYR A 5 -6.82 10.72 -14.46
N ILE A 6 -7.28 9.53 -14.13
CA ILE A 6 -6.52 8.28 -14.22
C ILE A 6 -6.83 7.68 -15.59
N TYR A 7 -5.79 7.46 -16.38
CA TYR A 7 -5.89 6.87 -17.71
C TYR A 7 -5.64 5.37 -17.67
N ASP A 8 -4.64 4.93 -16.90
CA ASP A 8 -4.33 3.52 -16.76
C ASP A 8 -3.62 3.21 -15.44
N HIS A 9 -3.59 1.93 -15.10
CA HIS A 9 -2.93 1.41 -13.91
C HIS A 9 -2.37 0.01 -14.19
N VAL A 10 -1.16 -0.24 -13.71
CA VAL A 10 -0.53 -1.55 -13.74
C VAL A 10 0.16 -1.84 -12.39
N ARG A 11 0.24 -3.12 -12.05
CA ARG A 11 1.05 -3.60 -10.94
C ARG A 11 1.74 -4.92 -11.27
N THR A 12 2.82 -5.22 -10.59
CA THR A 12 3.34 -6.58 -10.55
C THR A 12 2.42 -7.48 -9.72
N PRO A 13 2.44 -8.81 -9.88
CA PRO A 13 2.07 -9.68 -8.80
C PRO A 13 2.98 -9.40 -7.59
N ARG A 14 2.54 -9.78 -6.40
CA ARG A 14 3.29 -9.61 -5.15
C ARG A 14 4.04 -10.90 -4.84
N GLY A 15 5.36 -10.83 -4.84
CA GLY A 15 6.23 -11.96 -4.53
C GLY A 15 6.52 -12.06 -3.04
N LYS A 16 6.69 -13.26 -2.50
CA LYS A 16 7.05 -13.50 -1.11
C LYS A 16 8.33 -12.77 -0.73
N GLY A 17 8.30 -11.94 0.30
CA GLY A 17 9.41 -11.07 0.73
C GLY A 17 10.50 -11.81 1.51
N LYS A 18 11.01 -12.88 0.96
CA LYS A 18 12.10 -13.72 1.53
C LYS A 18 13.06 -14.16 0.42
N ALA A 19 14.23 -14.65 0.81
CA ALA A 19 15.26 -15.14 -0.13
C ALA A 19 14.78 -16.31 -1.03
N ASP A 20 13.76 -17.03 -0.62
CA ASP A 20 13.11 -18.10 -1.39
C ASP A 20 11.83 -17.61 -2.14
N GLY A 21 11.55 -16.31 -2.16
CA GLY A 21 10.44 -15.73 -2.90
C GLY A 21 10.73 -15.62 -4.40
N SER A 22 9.68 -15.76 -5.20
CA SER A 22 9.79 -15.80 -6.68
C SER A 22 10.35 -14.52 -7.30
N LEU A 23 10.29 -13.38 -6.61
CA LEU A 23 10.80 -12.09 -7.10
C LEU A 23 12.16 -11.71 -6.49
N HIS A 24 12.75 -12.53 -5.62
CA HIS A 24 14.00 -12.20 -4.94
C HIS A 24 15.16 -11.89 -5.89
N GLU A 25 15.27 -12.57 -7.02
CA GLU A 25 16.32 -12.35 -8.02
C GLU A 25 16.08 -11.11 -8.91
N VAL A 26 14.90 -10.48 -8.80
CA VAL A 26 14.57 -9.26 -9.57
C VAL A 26 14.90 -8.03 -8.73
N THR A 27 15.75 -7.14 -9.25
CA THR A 27 16.11 -5.92 -8.52
C THR A 27 14.91 -4.97 -8.37
N PRO A 28 14.86 -4.13 -7.31
CA PRO A 28 13.79 -3.15 -7.15
C PRO A 28 13.63 -2.21 -8.35
N VAL A 29 14.74 -1.80 -8.95
CA VAL A 29 14.75 -0.98 -10.17
C VAL A 29 14.05 -1.71 -11.31
N GLU A 30 14.35 -3.00 -11.50
CA GLU A 30 13.74 -3.78 -12.57
C GLU A 30 12.24 -4.03 -12.31
N LEU A 31 11.81 -4.27 -11.06
CA LEU A 31 10.38 -4.37 -10.72
C LEU A 31 9.62 -3.08 -11.10
N ALA A 32 10.16 -1.92 -10.73
CA ALA A 32 9.58 -0.63 -11.11
C ALA A 32 9.61 -0.42 -12.63
N SER A 33 10.72 -0.75 -13.29
CA SER A 33 10.88 -0.58 -14.73
C SER A 33 9.91 -1.45 -15.53
N GLN A 34 9.61 -2.67 -15.08
CA GLN A 34 8.62 -3.53 -15.76
C GLN A 34 7.22 -2.94 -15.70
N THR A 35 6.82 -2.28 -14.60
CA THR A 35 5.54 -1.59 -14.56
C THR A 35 5.51 -0.37 -15.47
N LEU A 36 6.59 0.41 -15.53
CA LEU A 36 6.70 1.56 -16.42
C LEU A 36 6.68 1.15 -17.88
N ARG A 37 7.44 0.10 -18.27
CA ARG A 37 7.40 -0.47 -19.64
C ARG A 37 5.99 -0.94 -20.01
N ALA A 38 5.33 -1.68 -19.14
CA ALA A 38 3.99 -2.17 -19.38
C ALA A 38 2.99 -1.02 -19.58
N LEU A 39 3.09 0.04 -18.77
CA LEU A 39 2.24 1.21 -18.89
C LEU A 39 2.48 1.94 -20.21
N ARG A 40 3.75 2.12 -20.62
CA ARG A 40 4.15 2.68 -21.93
C ARG A 40 3.61 1.85 -23.08
N ASP A 41 3.93 0.55 -23.09
CA ASP A 41 3.70 -0.31 -24.25
C ASP A 41 2.19 -0.53 -24.50
N ARG A 42 1.38 -0.71 -23.43
CA ARG A 42 -0.05 -0.94 -23.60
C ARG A 42 -0.86 0.32 -23.96
N ASN A 43 -0.31 1.51 -23.72
CA ASN A 43 -0.91 2.78 -24.10
C ASN A 43 -0.25 3.41 -25.32
N GLU A 44 0.71 2.73 -25.95
CA GLU A 44 1.52 3.29 -27.06
C GLU A 44 2.05 4.70 -26.72
N LEU A 45 2.45 4.87 -25.45
CA LEU A 45 2.74 6.16 -24.85
C LEU A 45 4.05 6.74 -25.39
N ASP A 46 4.00 7.90 -26.02
CA ASP A 46 5.18 8.73 -26.23
C ASP A 46 5.68 9.23 -24.86
N THR A 47 6.75 8.64 -24.38
CA THR A 47 7.25 8.96 -23.03
C THR A 47 7.77 10.38 -22.89
N SER A 48 8.03 11.09 -24.00
CA SER A 48 8.49 12.49 -23.97
C SER A 48 7.43 13.47 -23.44
N ILE A 49 6.15 13.05 -23.42
CA ILE A 49 5.04 13.84 -22.86
C ILE A 49 4.87 13.67 -21.35
N VAL A 50 5.62 12.74 -20.74
CA VAL A 50 5.54 12.52 -19.28
C VAL A 50 6.41 13.56 -18.59
N ASP A 51 5.76 14.42 -17.81
CA ASP A 51 6.42 15.52 -17.11
C ASP A 51 7.16 15.09 -15.85
N ASP A 52 6.73 13.99 -15.20
CA ASP A 52 7.35 13.49 -13.98
C ASP A 52 6.98 12.02 -13.69
N VAL A 53 7.88 11.31 -13.03
CA VAL A 53 7.62 9.99 -12.44
C VAL A 53 7.83 10.07 -10.93
N VAL A 54 6.76 9.86 -10.17
CA VAL A 54 6.77 9.94 -8.70
C VAL A 54 6.56 8.53 -8.14
N LEU A 55 7.58 7.96 -7.48
CA LEU A 55 7.46 6.64 -6.88
C LEU A 55 7.59 6.69 -5.36
N GLY A 56 6.66 6.02 -4.69
CA GLY A 56 6.75 5.71 -3.26
C GLY A 56 7.80 4.63 -3.01
N CYS A 57 8.67 4.85 -2.02
CA CYS A 57 9.65 3.88 -1.55
C CYS A 57 9.93 4.16 -0.07
N VAL A 58 9.71 3.16 0.81
CA VAL A 58 9.80 3.36 2.26
C VAL A 58 11.20 3.16 2.80
N ALA A 59 11.95 2.22 2.24
CA ALA A 59 13.36 2.01 2.58
C ALA A 59 14.27 2.45 1.42
N PRO A 60 14.48 3.78 1.18
CA PRO A 60 15.20 4.31 0.03
C PRO A 60 16.73 4.22 0.22
N VAL A 61 17.22 3.02 0.49
CA VAL A 61 18.65 2.72 0.73
C VAL A 61 19.10 1.52 -0.11
N GLY A 62 20.42 1.37 -0.27
CA GLY A 62 20.98 0.28 -1.06
C GLY A 62 20.41 0.26 -2.48
N GLU A 63 19.86 -0.86 -2.91
CA GLU A 63 19.27 -1.05 -4.24
C GLU A 63 18.01 -0.21 -4.49
N GLN A 64 17.40 0.35 -3.46
CA GLN A 64 16.24 1.25 -3.54
C GLN A 64 16.62 2.73 -3.37
N GLY A 65 17.89 3.03 -3.22
CA GLY A 65 18.42 4.39 -3.06
C GLY A 65 18.62 5.13 -4.38
N ALA A 66 19.26 6.30 -4.29
CA ALA A 66 19.69 7.14 -5.40
C ALA A 66 18.56 7.51 -6.38
N ASP A 67 17.39 7.88 -5.85
CA ASP A 67 16.21 8.26 -6.65
C ASP A 67 15.77 7.15 -7.62
N ILE A 68 15.26 6.07 -7.05
CA ILE A 68 14.81 4.89 -7.80
C ILE A 68 13.78 5.23 -8.89
N ALA A 69 12.99 6.31 -8.72
CA ALA A 69 11.99 6.73 -9.72
C ALA A 69 12.66 7.16 -11.02
N ARG A 70 13.68 8.02 -10.92
CA ARG A 70 14.45 8.45 -12.09
C ARG A 70 15.20 7.29 -12.73
N ILE A 71 15.84 6.45 -11.93
CA ILE A 71 16.62 5.32 -12.45
C ILE A 71 15.70 4.29 -13.12
N ALA A 72 14.53 4.00 -12.55
CA ALA A 72 13.56 3.10 -13.15
C ALA A 72 12.99 3.62 -14.48
N ALA A 73 12.72 4.94 -14.59
CA ALA A 73 12.28 5.56 -15.83
C ALA A 73 13.32 5.41 -16.95
N LEU A 74 14.58 5.69 -16.65
CA LEU A 74 15.68 5.49 -17.61
C LEU A 74 15.84 4.02 -18.00
N ASN A 75 15.80 3.12 -17.03
CA ASN A 75 15.91 1.67 -17.26
C ASN A 75 14.70 1.10 -18.04
N ALA A 76 13.57 1.81 -18.03
CA ALA A 76 12.37 1.49 -18.79
C ALA A 76 12.35 2.14 -20.19
N ASP A 77 13.46 2.72 -20.64
CA ASP A 77 13.60 3.42 -21.93
C ASP A 77 12.61 4.59 -22.09
N TYR A 78 12.31 5.30 -21.02
CA TYR A 78 11.62 6.59 -21.08
C TYR A 78 12.56 7.66 -21.61
N ALA A 79 12.01 8.70 -22.23
CA ALA A 79 12.80 9.82 -22.74
C ALA A 79 13.72 10.40 -21.64
N GLU A 80 14.95 10.76 -21.99
CA GLU A 80 15.91 11.33 -21.05
C GLU A 80 15.44 12.65 -20.41
N SER A 81 14.47 13.32 -21.01
CA SER A 81 13.83 14.52 -20.47
C SER A 81 12.93 14.27 -19.28
N VAL A 82 12.44 13.02 -19.08
CA VAL A 82 11.51 12.68 -18.00
C VAL A 82 12.22 12.67 -16.65
N PRO A 83 11.95 13.60 -15.73
CA PRO A 83 12.50 13.58 -14.40
C PRO A 83 11.88 12.46 -13.56
N GLY A 84 12.42 12.23 -12.38
CA GLY A 84 11.84 11.32 -11.41
C GLY A 84 12.10 11.82 -10.01
N LYS A 85 11.24 11.45 -9.08
CA LYS A 85 11.44 11.66 -7.65
C LYS A 85 10.83 10.53 -6.84
N GLN A 86 11.55 10.12 -5.81
CA GLN A 86 11.01 9.19 -4.83
C GLN A 86 10.49 9.93 -3.61
N ILE A 87 9.43 9.41 -3.01
CA ILE A 87 8.82 9.96 -1.82
C ILE A 87 8.63 8.88 -0.75
N ASN A 88 8.67 9.30 0.51
CA ASN A 88 8.39 8.42 1.65
C ASN A 88 7.31 9.04 2.55
N ARG A 89 6.20 8.35 2.68
CA ARG A 89 5.14 8.56 3.67
C ARG A 89 4.76 7.21 4.28
N PHE A 90 5.76 6.41 4.64
CA PHE A 90 5.57 5.04 5.13
C PHE A 90 4.64 4.24 4.20
N CYS A 91 3.75 3.44 4.77
CA CYS A 91 2.80 2.59 4.02
C CYS A 91 1.86 3.37 3.07
N ALA A 92 1.74 4.68 3.20
CA ALA A 92 0.94 5.53 2.32
C ALA A 92 1.72 6.07 1.11
N SER A 93 3.01 5.74 0.97
CA SER A 93 3.90 6.34 -0.05
C SER A 93 3.36 6.20 -1.48
N GLY A 94 2.85 5.02 -1.85
CA GLY A 94 2.31 4.78 -3.20
C GLY A 94 1.07 5.63 -3.50
N LEU A 95 0.16 5.79 -2.53
CA LEU A 95 -1.00 6.65 -2.71
C LEU A 95 -0.60 8.13 -2.72
N GLU A 96 0.36 8.53 -1.89
CA GLU A 96 0.87 9.91 -1.88
C GLU A 96 1.61 10.25 -3.18
N ALA A 97 2.26 9.27 -3.82
CA ALA A 97 2.84 9.45 -5.15
C ALA A 97 1.76 9.78 -6.20
N VAL A 98 0.64 9.06 -6.18
CA VAL A 98 -0.52 9.34 -7.05
C VAL A 98 -1.17 10.68 -6.69
N ASN A 99 -1.32 11.01 -5.40
CA ASN A 99 -1.83 12.30 -4.96
C ASN A 99 -0.93 13.46 -5.41
N THR A 100 0.39 13.27 -5.37
CA THR A 100 1.38 14.24 -5.85
C THR A 100 1.25 14.43 -7.37
N ALA A 101 1.13 13.35 -8.14
CA ALA A 101 0.87 13.40 -9.57
C ALA A 101 -0.41 14.17 -9.89
N ALA A 102 -1.50 13.86 -9.19
CA ALA A 102 -2.78 14.57 -9.33
C ALA A 102 -2.66 16.07 -8.98
N ALA A 103 -1.93 16.40 -7.91
CA ALA A 103 -1.72 17.79 -7.50
C ALA A 103 -0.93 18.59 -8.54
N GLN A 104 0.10 18.01 -9.16
CA GLN A 104 0.85 18.64 -10.26
C GLN A 104 -0.06 18.92 -11.46
N VAL A 105 -0.90 17.95 -11.84
CA VAL A 105 -1.87 18.13 -12.93
C VAL A 105 -2.92 19.19 -12.56
N MET A 106 -3.51 19.13 -11.38
CA MET A 106 -4.54 20.07 -10.94
C MET A 106 -4.04 21.52 -10.78
N SER A 107 -2.74 21.68 -10.49
CA SER A 107 -2.11 23.01 -10.39
C SER A 107 -1.70 23.58 -11.75
N GLY A 108 -1.70 22.79 -12.81
CA GLY A 108 -1.18 23.15 -14.13
C GLY A 108 0.35 23.16 -14.21
N GLN A 109 1.03 22.54 -13.24
CA GLN A 109 2.49 22.35 -13.30
C GLN A 109 2.87 21.30 -14.34
N SER A 110 2.02 20.29 -14.52
CA SER A 110 2.25 19.17 -15.42
C SER A 110 0.96 18.80 -16.14
N ASP A 111 1.09 18.26 -17.35
CA ASP A 111 -0.04 17.75 -18.11
C ASP A 111 -0.21 16.24 -17.91
N MET A 112 0.90 15.49 -17.81
CA MET A 112 0.90 14.05 -17.60
C MET A 112 2.00 13.61 -16.64
N VAL A 113 1.62 12.83 -15.63
CA VAL A 113 2.52 12.36 -14.58
C VAL A 113 2.24 10.89 -14.26
N ILE A 114 3.27 10.12 -13.96
CA ILE A 114 3.12 8.77 -13.45
C ILE A 114 3.33 8.81 -11.94
N GLY A 115 2.32 8.36 -11.18
CA GLY A 115 2.42 8.11 -9.75
C GLY A 115 2.44 6.61 -9.48
N GLY A 116 3.24 6.14 -8.52
CA GLY A 116 3.31 4.72 -8.24
C GLY A 116 4.18 4.39 -7.04
N GLY A 117 4.81 3.24 -7.06
CA GLY A 117 5.75 2.87 -6.00
C GLY A 117 6.37 1.50 -6.18
N VAL A 118 7.40 1.24 -5.39
CA VAL A 118 8.13 -0.02 -5.37
C VAL A 118 8.63 -0.32 -3.96
N GLU A 119 8.61 -1.58 -3.59
CA GLU A 119 9.32 -2.11 -2.43
C GLU A 119 9.72 -3.55 -2.71
N ALA A 120 10.98 -3.89 -2.50
CA ALA A 120 11.51 -5.24 -2.60
C ALA A 120 12.05 -5.67 -1.23
N MET A 121 11.14 -6.10 -0.35
CA MET A 121 11.43 -6.36 1.06
C MET A 121 12.26 -7.62 1.27
N SER A 122 12.34 -8.49 0.26
CA SER A 122 13.24 -9.66 0.26
C SER A 122 14.72 -9.26 0.10
N ARG A 123 15.00 -8.10 -0.53
CA ARG A 123 16.34 -7.58 -0.84
C ARG A 123 16.75 -6.42 0.07
N VAL A 124 15.82 -5.51 0.34
CA VAL A 124 16.01 -4.37 1.24
C VAL A 124 14.99 -4.52 2.38
N PRO A 125 15.36 -5.18 3.49
CA PRO A 125 14.45 -5.43 4.59
C PRO A 125 13.89 -4.17 5.21
N MET A 126 12.67 -4.25 5.74
CA MET A 126 12.02 -3.15 6.47
C MET A 126 12.92 -2.65 7.62
N GLY A 127 13.06 -1.33 7.73
CA GLY A 127 13.93 -0.68 8.71
C GLY A 127 15.40 -0.54 8.28
N SER A 128 15.77 -0.94 7.04
CA SER A 128 17.12 -0.75 6.50
C SER A 128 17.54 0.72 6.40
N ASP A 129 16.57 1.65 6.38
CA ASP A 129 16.80 3.11 6.39
C ASP A 129 17.20 3.65 7.78
N GLY A 130 17.18 2.82 8.81
CA GLY A 130 17.58 3.12 10.19
C GLY A 130 16.54 3.86 11.02
N GLY A 131 15.89 4.86 10.47
CA GLY A 131 14.79 5.63 11.08
C GLY A 131 15.12 6.33 12.41
N ALA A 132 15.03 7.65 12.44
CA ALA A 132 15.28 8.46 13.65
C ALA A 132 14.28 8.17 14.78
N TRP A 133 13.08 7.79 14.45
CA TRP A 133 12.02 7.54 15.43
C TRP A 133 12.36 6.41 16.43
N PRO A 134 12.71 5.20 16.00
CA PRO A 134 13.13 4.15 16.95
C PRO A 134 14.57 4.31 17.48
N THR A 135 15.48 4.98 16.74
CA THR A 135 16.90 4.98 17.06
C THR A 135 17.36 6.18 17.89
N ASP A 136 16.60 7.29 17.89
CA ASP A 136 16.88 8.44 18.79
C ASP A 136 16.10 8.26 20.10
N PRO A 137 16.79 8.01 21.25
CA PRO A 137 16.13 7.74 22.51
C PRO A 137 15.24 8.89 23.00
N GLN A 138 15.60 10.14 22.72
CA GLN A 138 14.82 11.31 23.12
C GLN A 138 13.53 11.40 22.31
N VAL A 139 13.61 11.13 21.01
CA VAL A 139 12.46 11.11 20.12
C VAL A 139 11.53 9.94 20.47
N ALA A 140 12.09 8.74 20.63
CA ALA A 140 11.35 7.54 20.97
C ALA A 140 10.58 7.70 22.31
N GLN A 141 11.26 8.22 23.35
CA GLN A 141 10.65 8.47 24.65
C GLN A 141 9.56 9.56 24.58
N LYS A 142 9.83 10.69 23.91
CA LYS A 142 8.90 11.81 23.80
C LYS A 142 7.61 11.42 23.08
N LEU A 143 7.72 10.54 22.08
CA LEU A 143 6.60 10.14 21.22
C LEU A 143 5.98 8.80 21.66
N TYR A 144 6.43 8.21 22.74
CA TYR A 144 5.98 6.88 23.20
C TYR A 144 6.05 5.85 22.07
N PHE A 145 7.21 5.75 21.44
CA PHE A 145 7.41 4.87 20.31
C PHE A 145 7.20 3.40 20.68
N VAL A 146 6.38 2.71 19.89
CA VAL A 146 6.23 1.25 19.95
C VAL A 146 6.26 0.69 18.50
N PRO A 147 6.70 -0.56 18.31
CA PRO A 147 6.55 -1.24 17.03
C PRO A 147 5.08 -1.34 16.62
N GLN A 148 4.82 -1.29 15.32
CA GLN A 148 3.48 -1.20 14.74
C GLN A 148 2.54 -2.35 15.16
N GLY A 149 3.08 -3.55 15.38
CA GLY A 149 2.29 -4.68 15.89
C GLY A 149 1.80 -4.50 17.33
N ILE A 150 2.57 -3.77 18.17
CA ILE A 150 2.11 -3.38 19.51
C ILE A 150 0.96 -2.37 19.40
N SER A 151 1.03 -1.42 18.47
CA SER A 151 -0.08 -0.50 18.18
C SER A 151 -1.34 -1.27 17.74
N ALA A 152 -1.19 -2.29 16.90
CA ALA A 152 -2.30 -3.13 16.47
C ALA A 152 -2.94 -3.90 17.64
N ASP A 153 -2.14 -4.50 18.51
CA ASP A 153 -2.63 -5.19 19.70
C ASP A 153 -3.27 -4.23 20.71
N LEU A 154 -2.71 -3.01 20.85
CA LEU A 154 -3.32 -1.94 21.64
C LEU A 154 -4.70 -1.55 21.11
N ILE A 155 -4.86 -1.42 19.79
CA ILE A 155 -6.16 -1.14 19.14
C ILE A 155 -7.14 -2.29 19.42
N ALA A 156 -6.73 -3.54 19.21
CA ALA A 156 -7.58 -4.70 19.47
C ALA A 156 -8.03 -4.75 20.93
N THR A 157 -7.11 -4.51 21.87
CA THR A 157 -7.41 -4.49 23.31
C THR A 157 -8.36 -3.35 23.66
N LYS A 158 -8.02 -2.13 23.26
CA LYS A 158 -8.75 -0.90 23.63
C LYS A 158 -10.17 -0.85 23.07
N PHE A 159 -10.37 -1.39 21.86
CA PHE A 159 -11.67 -1.36 21.17
C PHE A 159 -12.43 -2.69 21.20
N GLY A 160 -11.91 -3.68 21.92
CA GLY A 160 -12.61 -4.91 22.25
C GLY A 160 -12.67 -5.95 21.13
N PHE A 161 -11.77 -5.91 20.15
CA PHE A 161 -11.71 -6.93 19.09
C PHE A 161 -11.06 -8.21 19.64
N SER A 162 -11.77 -9.32 19.60
CA SER A 162 -11.26 -10.62 20.02
C SER A 162 -10.24 -11.19 19.02
N ARG A 163 -9.58 -12.26 19.39
CA ARG A 163 -8.72 -13.01 18.47
C ARG A 163 -9.54 -13.60 17.32
N GLU A 164 -10.74 -14.10 17.60
CA GLU A 164 -11.69 -14.63 16.62
C GLU A 164 -12.08 -13.57 15.61
N ASP A 165 -12.44 -12.35 16.04
CA ASP A 165 -12.79 -11.25 15.13
C ASP A 165 -11.66 -10.97 14.12
N LEU A 166 -10.41 -10.99 14.60
CA LEU A 166 -9.24 -10.73 13.75
C LEU A 166 -9.00 -11.87 12.75
N ASP A 167 -9.15 -13.11 13.19
CA ASP A 167 -8.93 -14.29 12.36
C ASP A 167 -10.07 -14.49 11.36
N GLU A 168 -11.34 -14.21 11.72
CA GLU A 168 -12.48 -14.20 10.80
C GLU A 168 -12.29 -13.16 9.68
N TYR A 169 -11.88 -11.94 10.03
CA TYR A 169 -11.57 -10.92 9.02
C TYR A 169 -10.45 -11.38 8.08
N ALA A 170 -9.38 -11.97 8.63
CA ALA A 170 -8.25 -12.44 7.84
C ALA A 170 -8.63 -13.61 6.90
N ALA A 171 -9.45 -14.56 7.37
CA ALA A 171 -9.97 -15.64 6.54
C ALA A 171 -10.85 -15.10 5.41
N GLU A 172 -11.68 -14.10 5.68
CA GLU A 172 -12.50 -13.44 4.66
C GLU A 172 -11.63 -12.71 3.62
N SER A 173 -10.55 -12.00 4.02
CA SER A 173 -9.60 -11.41 3.08
C SER A 173 -8.98 -12.46 2.15
N GLN A 174 -8.58 -13.63 2.69
CA GLN A 174 -8.05 -14.73 1.89
C GLN A 174 -9.10 -15.28 0.89
N ARG A 175 -10.33 -15.47 1.34
CA ARG A 175 -11.42 -15.92 0.50
C ARG A 175 -11.72 -14.97 -0.66
N ARG A 176 -11.81 -13.67 -0.35
CA ARG A 176 -12.05 -12.61 -1.35
C ARG A 176 -10.92 -12.53 -2.37
N ALA A 177 -9.66 -12.58 -1.93
CA ALA A 177 -8.51 -12.55 -2.82
C ALA A 177 -8.46 -13.78 -3.74
N ALA A 178 -8.74 -14.98 -3.20
CA ALA A 178 -8.79 -16.21 -4.00
C ALA A 178 -9.89 -16.15 -5.07
N ASN A 179 -11.10 -15.72 -4.70
CA ASN A 179 -12.20 -15.55 -5.63
C ASN A 179 -11.89 -14.50 -6.72
N ALA A 180 -11.31 -13.36 -6.35
CA ALA A 180 -10.93 -12.31 -7.30
C ALA A 180 -9.92 -12.82 -8.33
N TRP A 181 -8.96 -13.65 -7.92
CA TRP A 181 -8.03 -14.32 -8.84
C TRP A 181 -8.74 -15.33 -9.75
N GLU A 182 -9.60 -16.18 -9.22
CA GLU A 182 -10.36 -17.17 -9.99
C GLU A 182 -11.30 -16.52 -11.03
N GLU A 183 -11.98 -15.45 -10.64
CA GLU A 183 -12.85 -14.67 -11.52
C GLU A 183 -12.10 -13.76 -12.50
N GLY A 184 -10.78 -13.64 -12.33
CA GLY A 184 -9.91 -12.84 -13.21
C GLY A 184 -10.07 -11.33 -13.05
N ARG A 185 -10.50 -10.84 -11.88
CA ARG A 185 -10.71 -9.42 -11.60
C ARG A 185 -9.40 -8.61 -11.69
N PHE A 186 -8.24 -9.23 -11.48
CA PHE A 186 -6.93 -8.58 -11.57
C PHE A 186 -6.31 -8.60 -12.98
N ARG A 187 -6.96 -9.20 -13.99
CA ARG A 187 -6.37 -9.37 -15.36
C ARG A 187 -6.03 -8.06 -16.06
N LYS A 188 -6.73 -6.99 -15.73
CA LYS A 188 -6.50 -5.67 -16.35
C LYS A 188 -5.22 -5.00 -15.85
N SER A 189 -4.86 -5.24 -14.59
CA SER A 189 -3.81 -4.49 -13.90
C SER A 189 -2.54 -5.29 -13.66
N VAL A 190 -2.61 -6.61 -13.48
CA VAL A 190 -1.43 -7.43 -13.18
C VAL A 190 -0.61 -7.69 -14.44
N VAL A 191 0.68 -7.33 -14.35
CA VAL A 191 1.69 -7.58 -15.37
C VAL A 191 2.63 -8.67 -14.87
N PRO A 192 2.75 -9.81 -15.56
CA PRO A 192 3.71 -10.86 -15.18
C PRO A 192 5.13 -10.31 -15.11
N VAL A 193 5.84 -10.63 -14.03
CA VAL A 193 7.24 -10.29 -13.89
C VAL A 193 8.10 -11.32 -14.61
N LYS A 194 9.06 -10.83 -15.39
CA LYS A 194 9.94 -11.64 -16.23
C LYS A 194 11.39 -11.45 -15.85
N ASP A 195 12.20 -12.46 -16.12
CA ASP A 195 13.65 -12.36 -16.04
C ASP A 195 14.27 -11.67 -17.27
N VAL A 196 15.59 -11.56 -17.30
CA VAL A 196 16.35 -10.89 -18.37
C VAL A 196 16.26 -11.58 -19.74
N ILE A 197 15.83 -12.84 -19.80
CA ILE A 197 15.61 -13.58 -21.06
C ILE A 197 14.13 -13.68 -21.42
N GLY A 198 13.23 -13.02 -20.68
CA GLY A 198 11.79 -12.96 -20.93
C GLY A 198 10.98 -14.13 -20.37
N GLN A 199 11.58 -15.00 -19.56
CA GLN A 199 10.84 -16.07 -18.88
C GLN A 199 10.01 -15.49 -17.74
N VAL A 200 8.73 -15.87 -17.65
CA VAL A 200 7.85 -15.46 -16.55
C VAL A 200 8.31 -16.10 -15.24
N LEU A 201 8.58 -15.26 -14.25
CA LEU A 201 8.96 -15.67 -12.89
C LEU A 201 7.72 -15.73 -11.98
N LEU A 202 6.80 -14.77 -12.12
CA LEU A 202 5.58 -14.71 -11.32
C LEU A 202 4.47 -14.00 -12.10
N GLU A 203 3.24 -14.55 -12.05
CA GLU A 203 2.06 -13.99 -12.71
C GLU A 203 0.84 -13.84 -11.78
N HIS A 204 0.92 -14.38 -10.55
CA HIS A 204 -0.13 -14.33 -9.54
C HIS A 204 0.47 -13.89 -8.20
N ASP A 205 -0.34 -13.30 -7.32
CA ASP A 205 0.10 -12.96 -5.96
C ASP A 205 0.47 -14.25 -5.20
N GLU A 206 1.74 -14.37 -4.81
CA GLU A 206 2.38 -15.63 -4.41
C GLU A 206 1.90 -16.18 -3.06
N ILE A 207 1.42 -15.29 -2.17
CA ILE A 207 1.11 -15.67 -0.78
C ILE A 207 -0.38 -15.87 -0.48
N VAL A 208 -1.25 -15.76 -1.48
CA VAL A 208 -2.68 -16.06 -1.34
C VAL A 208 -2.85 -17.55 -1.01
N ARG A 209 -3.66 -17.85 0.01
CA ARG A 209 -3.90 -19.20 0.52
C ARG A 209 -5.39 -19.53 0.48
N PRO A 210 -5.89 -20.02 -0.65
CA PRO A 210 -7.29 -20.45 -0.76
C PRO A 210 -7.63 -21.47 0.31
N GLY A 211 -8.84 -21.37 0.89
CA GLY A 211 -9.32 -22.32 1.89
C GLY A 211 -8.80 -22.08 3.32
N THR A 212 -8.07 -20.98 3.59
CA THR A 212 -7.70 -20.59 4.96
C THR A 212 -8.95 -20.33 5.80
N THR A 213 -9.04 -20.92 6.98
CA THR A 213 -10.14 -20.74 7.93
C THR A 213 -9.69 -19.99 9.18
N ALA A 214 -10.65 -19.39 9.90
CA ALA A 214 -10.36 -18.76 11.20
C ALA A 214 -9.84 -19.78 12.22
N GLU A 215 -10.31 -21.06 12.16
CA GLU A 215 -9.82 -22.14 13.02
C GLU A 215 -8.34 -22.45 12.78
N ASP A 216 -7.89 -22.49 11.51
CA ASP A 216 -6.48 -22.68 11.16
C ASP A 216 -5.64 -21.52 11.68
N LEU A 217 -6.12 -20.27 11.51
CA LEU A 217 -5.45 -19.07 11.98
C LEU A 217 -5.37 -19.02 13.51
N GLY A 218 -6.39 -19.52 14.20
CA GLY A 218 -6.45 -19.62 15.67
C GLY A 218 -5.31 -20.43 16.30
N GLN A 219 -4.68 -21.33 15.52
CA GLN A 219 -3.52 -22.13 15.99
C GLN A 219 -2.21 -21.33 15.98
N LEU A 220 -2.16 -20.18 15.32
CA LEU A 220 -0.95 -19.37 15.23
C LEU A 220 -0.66 -18.64 16.56
N ARG A 221 0.62 -18.53 16.89
CA ARG A 221 1.07 -17.81 18.09
C ARG A 221 1.04 -16.30 17.87
N PRO A 222 0.74 -15.50 18.89
CA PRO A 222 0.87 -14.05 18.84
C PRO A 222 2.29 -13.64 18.44
N ALA A 223 2.39 -12.76 17.44
CA ALA A 223 3.68 -12.37 16.86
C ALA A 223 4.40 -11.28 17.69
N PHE A 224 3.64 -10.48 18.45
CA PHE A 224 4.17 -9.29 19.11
C PHE A 224 4.25 -9.41 20.62
N GLN A 225 3.89 -10.55 21.21
CA GLN A 225 3.94 -10.77 22.65
C GLN A 225 5.36 -10.61 23.21
N MET A 226 6.36 -11.22 22.58
CA MET A 226 7.74 -11.12 23.07
C MET A 226 8.28 -9.69 23.01
N PRO A 227 8.14 -8.93 21.92
CA PRO A 227 8.49 -7.51 21.89
C PRO A 227 7.73 -6.68 22.94
N GLY A 228 6.45 -6.93 23.12
CA GLY A 228 5.62 -6.23 24.10
C GLY A 228 6.08 -6.46 25.54
N GLU A 229 6.02 -7.70 25.99
CA GLU A 229 6.27 -8.08 27.38
C GLU A 229 7.76 -8.03 27.76
N GLN A 230 8.65 -8.56 26.91
CA GLN A 230 10.07 -8.73 27.25
C GLN A 230 10.94 -7.54 26.84
N ALA A 231 10.66 -6.90 25.71
CA ALA A 231 11.37 -5.68 25.31
C ALA A 231 10.75 -4.40 25.90
N GLY A 232 9.63 -4.51 26.65
CA GLY A 232 9.04 -3.43 27.41
C GLY A 232 8.14 -2.47 26.63
N PHE A 233 7.79 -2.77 25.37
CA PHE A 233 6.97 -1.87 24.57
C PHE A 233 5.52 -1.77 25.06
N ASP A 234 5.00 -2.78 25.75
CA ASP A 234 3.68 -2.70 26.41
C ASP A 234 3.66 -1.63 27.48
N ALA A 235 4.70 -1.56 28.31
CA ALA A 235 4.82 -0.53 29.34
C ALA A 235 4.87 0.88 28.73
N VAL A 236 5.53 1.06 27.59
CA VAL A 236 5.55 2.34 26.87
C VAL A 236 4.15 2.71 26.37
N ALA A 237 3.42 1.77 25.77
CA ALA A 237 2.07 2.00 25.28
C ALA A 237 1.08 2.32 26.41
N ILE A 238 1.15 1.59 27.53
CA ILE A 238 0.31 1.80 28.71
C ILE A 238 0.60 3.15 29.37
N GLN A 239 1.84 3.63 29.39
CA GLN A 239 2.14 4.99 29.86
C GLN A 239 1.37 6.06 29.07
N ARG A 240 1.19 5.86 27.77
CA ARG A 240 0.43 6.77 26.91
C ARG A 240 -1.09 6.57 27.06
N TYR A 241 -1.52 5.34 27.33
CA TYR A 241 -2.91 4.93 27.46
C TYR A 241 -3.18 4.28 28.85
N PRO A 242 -3.18 5.07 29.95
CA PRO A 242 -3.29 4.54 31.31
C PRO A 242 -4.67 3.94 31.64
N ASP A 243 -5.64 4.08 30.75
CA ASP A 243 -6.92 3.40 30.78
C ASP A 243 -6.85 1.93 30.33
N VAL A 244 -5.72 1.50 29.76
CA VAL A 244 -5.43 0.13 29.39
C VAL A 244 -4.55 -0.51 30.44
N GLU A 245 -5.09 -1.45 31.21
CA GLU A 245 -4.35 -2.14 32.29
C GLU A 245 -3.30 -3.11 31.76
N ARG A 246 -3.61 -3.77 30.62
CA ARG A 246 -2.78 -4.76 29.97
C ARG A 246 -3.08 -4.79 28.47
N ILE A 247 -2.06 -5.02 27.64
CA ILE A 247 -2.24 -5.29 26.20
C ILE A 247 -2.39 -6.79 26.01
N ASP A 248 -3.48 -7.20 25.35
CA ASP A 248 -3.70 -8.58 24.94
C ASP A 248 -3.14 -8.79 23.53
N HIS A 249 -2.12 -9.65 23.42
CA HIS A 249 -1.48 -9.95 22.14
C HIS A 249 -2.32 -10.93 21.32
N ARG A 250 -2.93 -10.43 20.25
CA ARG A 250 -3.88 -11.15 19.41
C ARG A 250 -3.45 -11.23 17.95
N HIS A 251 -2.55 -10.32 17.50
CA HIS A 251 -2.07 -10.35 16.13
C HIS A 251 -1.01 -11.43 15.92
N THR A 252 -1.14 -12.10 14.76
CA THR A 252 -0.29 -13.20 14.31
C THR A 252 0.17 -12.92 12.88
N ALA A 253 1.04 -13.76 12.35
CA ALA A 253 1.38 -13.71 10.92
C ALA A 253 0.19 -13.94 9.99
N GLY A 254 -0.91 -14.54 10.49
CA GLY A 254 -2.10 -14.86 9.69
C GLY A 254 -3.14 -13.75 9.60
N ASN A 255 -3.16 -12.81 10.56
CA ASN A 255 -4.08 -11.68 10.60
C ASN A 255 -3.37 -10.31 10.52
N SER A 256 -2.13 -10.33 10.01
CA SER A 256 -1.30 -9.18 9.69
C SER A 256 -0.89 -9.24 8.23
N SER A 257 -0.53 -8.10 7.64
CA SER A 257 -0.11 -8.04 6.23
C SER A 257 1.16 -8.85 5.97
N GLY A 258 1.19 -9.53 4.83
CA GLY A 258 2.37 -10.28 4.39
C GLY A 258 3.51 -9.37 3.93
N ILE A 259 4.75 -9.77 4.25
CA ILE A 259 5.97 -9.13 3.73
C ILE A 259 6.20 -9.65 2.31
N VAL A 260 6.25 -8.75 1.32
CA VAL A 260 6.33 -9.09 -0.11
C VAL A 260 7.12 -8.06 -0.90
N ASP A 261 7.48 -8.44 -2.12
CA ASP A 261 8.08 -7.57 -3.14
C ASP A 261 7.01 -7.17 -4.16
N GLY A 262 7.07 -5.94 -4.68
CA GLY A 262 6.16 -5.51 -5.74
C GLY A 262 6.32 -4.06 -6.13
N ALA A 263 5.74 -3.72 -7.29
CA ALA A 263 5.70 -2.37 -7.84
C ALA A 263 4.35 -2.08 -8.51
N ALA A 264 4.00 -0.81 -8.61
CA ALA A 264 2.82 -0.34 -9.32
C ALA A 264 3.06 1.03 -9.95
N ALA A 265 2.34 1.31 -11.04
CA ALA A 265 2.36 2.59 -11.74
C ALA A 265 0.95 2.98 -12.20
N VAL A 266 0.61 4.27 -12.06
CA VAL A 266 -0.69 4.87 -12.40
C VAL A 266 -0.43 6.07 -13.30
N LEU A 267 -1.04 6.10 -14.47
CA LEU A 267 -0.95 7.20 -15.43
C LEU A 267 -2.02 8.25 -15.11
N VAL A 268 -1.58 9.44 -14.76
CA VAL A 268 -2.43 10.57 -14.38
C VAL A 268 -2.18 11.74 -15.32
N GLY A 269 -3.24 12.35 -15.83
CA GLY A 269 -3.11 13.51 -16.72
C GLY A 269 -4.35 14.39 -16.71
N ASN A 270 -4.25 15.56 -17.37
CA ASN A 270 -5.40 16.42 -17.62
C ASN A 270 -6.22 15.90 -18.81
N GLN A 271 -7.39 16.49 -19.05
CA GLN A 271 -8.26 16.09 -20.16
C GLN A 271 -7.64 16.39 -21.52
N GLU A 272 -6.97 17.52 -21.66
CA GLU A 272 -6.40 17.99 -22.95
C GLU A 272 -5.34 17.01 -23.46
N ILE A 273 -4.42 16.56 -22.59
CA ILE A 273 -3.38 15.61 -22.98
C ILE A 273 -4.00 14.25 -23.34
N GLY A 274 -5.04 13.81 -22.62
CA GLY A 274 -5.77 12.59 -22.94
C GLY A 274 -6.42 12.64 -24.33
N GLU A 275 -7.11 13.72 -24.64
CA GLU A 275 -7.73 13.93 -25.94
C GLU A 275 -6.69 14.01 -27.09
N GLN A 276 -5.58 14.70 -26.87
CA GLN A 276 -4.49 14.83 -27.85
C GLN A 276 -3.90 13.47 -28.24
N PHE A 277 -3.79 12.54 -27.31
CA PHE A 277 -3.22 11.20 -27.55
C PHE A 277 -4.29 10.09 -27.63
N GLY A 278 -5.57 10.46 -27.75
CA GLY A 278 -6.67 9.51 -27.94
C GLY A 278 -6.93 8.58 -26.76
N MET A 279 -6.43 8.94 -25.58
CA MET A 279 -6.62 8.16 -24.34
C MET A 279 -7.98 8.46 -23.72
N LYS A 280 -8.63 7.41 -23.21
CA LYS A 280 -9.91 7.55 -22.50
C LYS A 280 -9.67 7.47 -20.98
N PRO A 281 -10.13 8.48 -20.21
CA PRO A 281 -10.01 8.42 -18.77
C PRO A 281 -10.86 7.28 -18.19
N ARG A 282 -10.29 6.55 -17.25
CA ARG A 282 -10.96 5.49 -16.49
C ARG A 282 -11.68 6.05 -15.27
N ALA A 283 -11.10 7.06 -14.63
CA ALA A 283 -11.68 7.75 -13.48
C ALA A 283 -11.15 9.18 -13.37
N ARG A 284 -11.87 10.01 -12.62
CA ARG A 284 -11.45 11.34 -12.20
C ARG A 284 -11.05 11.33 -10.73
N ILE A 285 -9.90 11.90 -10.40
CA ILE A 285 -9.51 12.14 -9.00
C ILE A 285 -10.25 13.38 -8.51
N ARG A 286 -11.22 13.18 -7.62
CA ARG A 286 -12.08 14.25 -7.12
C ARG A 286 -11.45 15.02 -5.97
N ALA A 287 -10.84 14.31 -5.04
CA ALA A 287 -10.18 14.91 -3.88
C ALA A 287 -9.18 13.92 -3.27
N PHE A 288 -8.23 14.44 -2.52
CA PHE A 288 -7.30 13.66 -1.70
C PHE A 288 -7.00 14.39 -0.39
N ALA A 289 -6.55 13.65 0.62
CA ALA A 289 -6.18 14.18 1.91
C ALA A 289 -5.06 13.39 2.57
N SER A 290 -4.23 14.09 3.31
CA SER A 290 -3.23 13.49 4.20
C SER A 290 -3.44 14.03 5.60
N VAL A 291 -3.27 13.18 6.62
CA VAL A 291 -3.34 13.52 8.04
C VAL A 291 -2.22 12.80 8.79
N GLY A 292 -1.75 13.41 9.88
CA GLY A 292 -1.02 12.71 10.92
C GLY A 292 -1.99 12.16 11.97
N SER A 293 -1.63 11.07 12.62
CA SER A 293 -2.39 10.49 13.74
C SER A 293 -1.55 10.44 15.01
N GLU A 294 -2.14 10.01 16.11
CA GLU A 294 -1.45 9.82 17.39
C GLU A 294 -0.34 8.75 17.22
N PRO A 295 0.92 9.08 17.60
CA PRO A 295 2.08 8.29 17.18
C PRO A 295 2.17 6.88 17.81
N THR A 296 1.64 6.66 19.02
CA THR A 296 1.66 5.33 19.65
C THR A 296 0.61 4.41 19.06
N ASN A 297 -0.57 4.95 18.76
CA ASN A 297 -1.70 4.20 18.17
C ASN A 297 -1.67 4.17 16.64
N MET A 298 -0.75 4.83 16.04
CA MET A 298 -0.39 5.14 14.64
C MET A 298 -1.33 4.62 13.51
N LEU A 299 -2.02 3.51 13.71
CA LEU A 299 -2.87 2.84 12.71
C LEU A 299 -4.31 3.41 12.61
N THR A 300 -4.64 4.46 13.37
CA THR A 300 -5.97 5.08 13.36
C THR A 300 -6.11 6.27 12.40
N GLY A 301 -5.06 6.59 11.67
CA GLY A 301 -5.04 7.67 10.67
C GLY A 301 -6.05 7.59 9.53
N PRO A 302 -6.46 6.39 9.06
CA PRO A 302 -7.42 6.27 7.95
C PRO A 302 -8.76 6.97 8.20
N THR A 303 -9.33 6.87 9.39
CA THR A 303 -10.62 7.52 9.71
C THR A 303 -10.58 9.03 9.53
N PRO A 304 -9.70 9.80 10.20
CA PRO A 304 -9.65 11.26 10.02
C PRO A 304 -9.21 11.67 8.60
N ALA A 305 -8.47 10.81 7.88
CA ALA A 305 -8.14 11.07 6.48
C ALA A 305 -9.39 10.96 5.60
N THR A 306 -10.23 9.94 5.82
CA THR A 306 -11.50 9.74 5.12
C THR A 306 -12.47 10.88 5.41
N GLU A 307 -12.67 11.26 6.66
CA GLU A 307 -13.51 12.40 7.03
C GLU A 307 -13.05 13.69 6.35
N LYS A 308 -11.74 13.93 6.31
CA LYS A 308 -11.15 15.11 5.67
C LYS A 308 -11.36 15.11 4.16
N VAL A 309 -11.18 13.98 3.48
CA VAL A 309 -11.33 13.89 2.02
C VAL A 309 -12.79 13.97 1.62
N LEU A 310 -13.71 13.34 2.34
CA LEU A 310 -15.15 13.42 2.11
C LEU A 310 -15.64 14.86 2.28
N LYS A 311 -15.23 15.55 3.34
CA LYS A 311 -15.53 16.97 3.54
C LYS A 311 -15.05 17.84 2.37
N ARG A 312 -13.85 17.60 1.83
CA ARG A 312 -13.31 18.32 0.66
C ARG A 312 -14.10 18.03 -0.61
N ALA A 313 -14.55 16.79 -0.77
CA ALA A 313 -15.36 16.36 -1.90
C ALA A 313 -16.81 16.81 -1.82
N GLY A 314 -17.28 17.29 -0.65
CA GLY A 314 -18.68 17.60 -0.36
C GLY A 314 -19.56 16.34 -0.33
N MET A 315 -19.00 15.24 0.20
CA MET A 315 -19.62 13.91 0.23
C MET A 315 -19.66 13.36 1.67
N THR A 316 -20.43 12.31 1.85
CA THR A 316 -20.55 11.50 3.07
C THR A 316 -20.17 10.05 2.79
N THR A 317 -20.07 9.20 3.79
CA THR A 317 -19.81 7.76 3.61
C THR A 317 -20.90 7.05 2.83
N SER A 318 -22.16 7.53 2.91
CA SER A 318 -23.29 6.96 2.16
C SER A 318 -23.24 7.23 0.65
N ASP A 319 -22.44 8.19 0.21
CA ASP A 319 -22.24 8.49 -1.21
C ASP A 319 -21.14 7.63 -1.85
N ILE A 320 -20.52 6.74 -1.07
CA ILE A 320 -19.42 5.89 -1.51
C ILE A 320 -19.90 4.46 -1.70
N ASP A 321 -19.64 3.91 -2.87
CA ASP A 321 -20.01 2.55 -3.23
C ASP A 321 -18.97 1.54 -2.73
N LEU A 322 -17.67 1.84 -2.87
CA LEU A 322 -16.57 0.96 -2.52
C LEU A 322 -15.48 1.70 -1.72
N PHE A 323 -14.92 1.01 -0.75
CA PHE A 323 -13.77 1.44 0.04
C PHE A 323 -12.61 0.47 -0.15
N GLU A 324 -11.40 1.00 -0.32
CA GLU A 324 -10.16 0.23 -0.25
C GLU A 324 -9.28 0.78 0.86
N LEU A 325 -8.99 -0.04 1.85
CA LEU A 325 -8.10 0.26 2.95
C LEU A 325 -6.98 -0.77 3.01
N ASN A 326 -5.73 -0.31 3.12
CA ASN A 326 -4.61 -1.23 3.33
C ASN A 326 -4.80 -2.03 4.62
N GLU A 327 -4.78 -3.34 4.50
CA GLU A 327 -4.90 -4.29 5.61
C GLU A 327 -3.54 -4.50 6.30
N ALA A 328 -2.97 -3.43 6.89
CA ALA A 328 -1.73 -3.57 7.64
C ALA A 328 -1.87 -4.61 8.76
N PHE A 329 -3.01 -4.56 9.47
CA PHE A 329 -3.44 -5.46 10.53
C PHE A 329 -4.97 -5.53 10.55
N ALA A 330 -5.53 -6.67 10.90
CA ALA A 330 -6.99 -6.85 10.95
C ALA A 330 -7.67 -5.82 11.88
N ALA A 331 -7.11 -5.54 13.07
CA ALA A 331 -7.69 -4.56 14.00
C ALA A 331 -7.77 -3.14 13.42
N ALA A 332 -6.86 -2.75 12.53
CA ALA A 332 -6.89 -1.44 11.90
C ALA A 332 -8.13 -1.30 10.99
N VAL A 333 -8.45 -2.35 10.23
CA VAL A 333 -9.62 -2.35 9.33
C VAL A 333 -10.91 -2.46 10.14
N LEU A 334 -10.98 -3.34 11.12
CA LEU A 334 -12.15 -3.48 11.99
C LEU A 334 -12.46 -2.16 12.71
N ARG A 335 -11.43 -1.47 13.21
CA ARG A 335 -11.60 -0.17 13.84
C ARG A 335 -12.09 0.91 12.85
N TYR A 336 -11.56 0.92 11.65
CA TYR A 336 -12.01 1.83 10.60
C TYR A 336 -13.49 1.61 10.25
N MET A 337 -13.89 0.35 10.03
CA MET A 337 -15.30 0.00 9.78
C MET A 337 -16.21 0.41 10.94
N GLN A 338 -15.79 0.13 12.19
CA GLN A 338 -16.54 0.49 13.38
C GLN A 338 -16.73 2.01 13.52
N GLN A 339 -15.69 2.81 13.26
CA GLN A 339 -15.75 4.27 13.41
C GLN A 339 -16.60 4.95 12.35
N LEU A 340 -16.60 4.46 11.13
CA LEU A 340 -17.32 5.05 10.00
C LEU A 340 -18.64 4.33 9.72
N GLU A 341 -19.01 3.33 10.55
CA GLU A 341 -20.23 2.52 10.40
C GLU A 341 -20.37 1.94 9.00
N LEU A 342 -19.26 1.39 8.47
CA LEU A 342 -19.21 0.87 7.10
C LEU A 342 -19.80 -0.54 7.01
N ASP A 343 -20.49 -0.78 5.88
CA ASP A 343 -20.89 -2.11 5.47
C ASP A 343 -19.66 -2.95 5.09
N PRO A 344 -19.41 -4.10 5.73
CA PRO A 344 -18.29 -4.99 5.40
C PRO A 344 -18.27 -5.45 3.92
N GLU A 345 -19.41 -5.47 3.25
CA GLU A 345 -19.51 -5.86 1.84
C GLU A 345 -19.05 -4.75 0.87
N LYS A 346 -18.78 -3.56 1.37
CA LYS A 346 -18.30 -2.42 0.57
C LYS A 346 -16.81 -2.14 0.72
N ILE A 347 -16.11 -2.84 1.59
CA ILE A 347 -14.68 -2.60 1.85
C ILE A 347 -13.82 -3.81 1.49
N ASN A 348 -12.71 -3.57 0.79
CA ASN A 348 -11.73 -4.60 0.40
C ASN A 348 -12.41 -5.82 -0.26
N VAL A 349 -13.30 -5.56 -1.18
CA VAL A 349 -14.17 -6.59 -1.79
C VAL A 349 -13.40 -7.68 -2.55
N ASN A 350 -12.16 -7.39 -2.94
CA ASN A 350 -11.24 -8.32 -3.60
C ASN A 350 -10.13 -8.83 -2.67
N GLY A 351 -10.35 -8.77 -1.36
CA GLY A 351 -9.31 -9.05 -0.38
C GLY A 351 -8.25 -7.95 -0.32
N GLY A 352 -7.24 -8.11 0.51
CA GLY A 352 -6.24 -7.07 0.72
C GLY A 352 -4.86 -7.60 1.12
N ALA A 353 -4.11 -6.79 1.84
CA ALA A 353 -2.71 -7.05 2.17
C ALA A 353 -2.49 -8.23 3.13
N ILE A 354 -3.48 -8.64 3.89
CA ILE A 354 -3.41 -9.85 4.71
C ILE A 354 -3.30 -11.08 3.80
N ALA A 355 -4.09 -11.12 2.73
CA ALA A 355 -4.07 -12.22 1.78
C ALA A 355 -2.95 -12.11 0.74
N MET A 356 -2.78 -10.93 0.14
CA MET A 356 -1.91 -10.72 -1.01
C MET A 356 -0.53 -10.15 -0.66
N GLY A 357 -0.37 -9.53 0.53
CA GLY A 357 0.87 -8.89 0.95
C GLY A 357 0.90 -7.38 0.75
N HIS A 358 1.93 -6.75 1.35
CA HIS A 358 2.06 -5.30 1.48
C HIS A 358 3.47 -4.83 1.11
N PRO A 359 3.78 -4.65 -0.20
CA PRO A 359 5.02 -3.98 -0.61
C PRO A 359 4.87 -2.49 -0.31
N LEU A 360 5.45 -2.05 0.82
CA LEU A 360 5.13 -0.80 1.53
C LEU A 360 4.96 0.42 0.62
N GLY A 361 5.98 0.70 -0.20
CA GLY A 361 6.00 1.85 -1.09
C GLY A 361 5.02 1.77 -2.27
N ALA A 362 4.61 0.57 -2.67
CA ALA A 362 3.75 0.34 -3.83
C ALA A 362 2.26 0.19 -3.48
N THR A 363 1.95 -0.26 -2.25
CA THR A 363 0.60 -0.70 -1.89
C THR A 363 -0.47 0.35 -2.15
N GLY A 364 -0.20 1.62 -1.84
CA GLY A 364 -1.19 2.68 -2.04
C GLY A 364 -1.63 2.84 -3.50
N ALA A 365 -0.72 2.69 -4.45
CA ALA A 365 -1.04 2.67 -5.88
C ALA A 365 -1.74 1.36 -6.29
N MET A 366 -1.37 0.22 -5.67
CA MET A 366 -2.01 -1.07 -5.95
C MET A 366 -3.48 -1.10 -5.54
N ILE A 367 -3.81 -0.63 -4.33
CA ILE A 367 -5.20 -0.63 -3.85
C ILE A 367 -6.07 0.38 -4.60
N LEU A 368 -5.51 1.53 -5.02
CA LEU A 368 -6.19 2.45 -5.91
C LEU A 368 -6.56 1.76 -7.23
N GLY A 369 -5.63 1.00 -7.81
CA GLY A 369 -5.89 0.23 -9.02
C GLY A 369 -6.93 -0.88 -8.80
N THR A 370 -6.93 -1.54 -7.65
CA THR A 370 -7.91 -2.56 -7.31
C THR A 370 -9.34 -1.99 -7.34
N VAL A 371 -9.57 -0.87 -6.67
CA VAL A 371 -10.91 -0.22 -6.69
C VAL A 371 -11.27 0.38 -8.05
N LEU A 372 -10.28 0.75 -8.84
CA LEU A 372 -10.49 1.25 -10.20
C LEU A 372 -10.91 0.14 -11.18
N ASP A 373 -10.44 -1.09 -10.95
CA ASP A 373 -10.75 -2.25 -11.81
C ASP A 373 -12.11 -2.85 -11.48
N GLU A 374 -12.59 -2.72 -10.21
CA GLU A 374 -13.92 -3.12 -9.75
C GLU A 374 -15.02 -2.14 -10.19
#